data_7f4f3669cc5a3cc6cc2339204fc41b4b
#
_entry.id   7f4f3669cc5a3cc6cc2339204fc41b4b
#
_cell.length_a   1.000
_cell.length_b   1.000
_cell.length_c   1.000
_cell.angle_alpha   90.00
_cell.angle_beta   90.00
_cell.angle_gamma   90.00
#
_symmetry.space_group_name_H-M   'P 1'
#
loop_
_entity.id
_entity.type
_entity.pdbx_description
1 polymer ?
#
loop_
_entity_poly.entity_id
_entity_poly.type
_entity_poly.pdbx_seq_one_letter_code
_entity_poly.pdbx_strand_id
1 'polypeptide(L)'
;HERKLDALEDLIEAANGKPVLVAYWFKHDKDRIKQRFDVREIDTAKDIADWNEGKIPVALIHPASAGHGLNLQDGGSTVIWFGLTWSLELYQQLNARLWRQGQQNTVVVQHLITKGTVDEDVMKALERKDAGQSALIDAVRARIGGRENESRRSA
;
A
#
# COMPACT_ATOMS: atom_id res chain seq x y z
N HIS A 1 -9.16 12.27 0.69
CA HIS A 1 -8.86 13.62 0.93
C HIS A 1 -7.70 13.86 1.89
N GLU A 2 -7.70 15.02 2.59
CA GLU A 2 -6.58 15.37 3.47
C GLU A 2 -6.37 14.40 4.62
N ARG A 3 -7.42 13.84 5.19
CA ARG A 3 -7.30 12.84 6.25
C ARG A 3 -6.52 11.60 5.81
N LYS A 4 -6.75 11.18 4.56
CA LYS A 4 -6.06 10.04 3.99
C LYS A 4 -4.59 10.36 3.74
N LEU A 5 -4.30 11.59 3.30
CA LEU A 5 -2.94 12.08 3.13
C LEU A 5 -2.22 12.23 4.47
N ASP A 6 -2.91 12.72 5.50
CA ASP A 6 -2.36 12.81 6.85
C ASP A 6 -2.04 11.43 7.41
N ALA A 7 -2.93 10.46 7.20
CA ALA A 7 -2.69 9.09 7.63
C ALA A 7 -1.51 8.46 6.88
N LEU A 8 -1.36 8.76 5.59
CA LEU A 8 -0.22 8.31 4.82
C LEU A 8 1.08 8.90 5.37
N GLU A 9 1.09 10.18 5.71
CA GLU A 9 2.25 10.82 6.33
C GLU A 9 2.64 10.14 7.63
N ASP A 10 1.66 9.84 8.48
CA ASP A 10 1.90 9.13 9.74
C ASP A 10 2.52 7.75 9.51
N LEU A 11 2.04 7.01 8.52
CA LEU A 11 2.56 5.70 8.20
C LEU A 11 3.98 5.76 7.64
N ILE A 12 4.27 6.76 6.82
CA ILE A 12 5.62 6.98 6.29
C ILE A 12 6.58 7.31 7.44
N GLU A 13 6.18 8.19 8.36
CA GLU A 13 6.97 8.52 9.54
C GLU A 13 7.19 7.31 10.45
N ALA A 14 6.14 6.50 10.63
CA ALA A 14 6.22 5.28 11.45
C ALA A 14 7.18 4.24 10.86
N ALA A 15 7.42 4.28 9.56
CA ALA A 15 8.40 3.40 8.92
C ALA A 15 9.84 3.74 9.30
N ASN A 16 10.07 4.90 9.90
CA ASN A 16 11.34 5.32 10.48
C ASN A 16 12.52 5.23 9.50
N GLY A 17 12.32 5.79 8.31
CA GLY A 17 13.34 5.81 7.26
C GLY A 17 13.40 4.57 6.38
N LYS A 18 12.64 3.52 6.70
CA LYS A 18 12.57 2.34 5.85
C LYS A 18 11.76 2.64 4.59
N PRO A 19 12.15 2.09 3.44
CA PRO A 19 11.44 2.32 2.20
C PRO A 19 9.97 1.86 2.27
N VAL A 20 9.09 2.67 1.68
CA VAL A 20 7.66 2.41 1.66
C VAL A 20 7.16 2.43 0.22
N LEU A 21 6.41 1.41 -0.16
CA LEU A 21 5.76 1.33 -1.45
C LEU A 21 4.29 1.68 -1.29
N VAL A 22 3.84 2.76 -1.96
CA VAL A 22 2.47 3.23 -1.89
C VAL A 22 1.74 2.82 -3.16
N ALA A 23 0.70 2.03 -3.02
CA ALA A 23 -0.14 1.60 -4.14
C ALA A 23 -1.35 2.51 -4.26
N TYR A 24 -1.60 3.01 -5.45
CA TYR A 24 -2.76 3.84 -5.76
C TYR A 24 -3.59 3.19 -6.87
N TRP A 25 -4.86 3.58 -6.99
CA TRP A 25 -5.73 3.10 -8.07
C TRP A 25 -6.16 4.23 -8.99
N PHE A 26 -6.60 5.36 -8.43
CA PHE A 26 -7.08 6.48 -9.20
C PHE A 26 -5.98 7.52 -9.47
N LYS A 27 -6.01 8.07 -10.67
CA LYS A 27 -5.03 9.10 -11.07
C LYS A 27 -5.07 10.32 -10.14
N HIS A 28 -6.25 10.73 -9.69
CA HIS A 28 -6.36 11.88 -8.80
C HIS A 28 -5.69 11.63 -7.45
N ASP A 29 -5.67 10.40 -6.97
CA ASP A 29 -4.94 10.04 -5.75
C ASP A 29 -3.43 10.16 -5.97
N LYS A 30 -2.94 9.68 -7.12
CA LYS A 30 -1.54 9.82 -7.49
C LYS A 30 -1.12 11.30 -7.51
N ASP A 31 -1.92 12.14 -8.13
CA ASP A 31 -1.61 13.56 -8.26
C ASP A 31 -1.55 14.24 -6.88
N ARG A 32 -2.48 13.92 -5.98
CA ARG A 32 -2.50 14.44 -4.61
C ARG A 32 -1.28 14.00 -3.81
N ILE A 33 -0.90 12.75 -3.94
CA ILE A 33 0.28 12.22 -3.24
C ILE A 33 1.54 12.92 -3.74
N LYS A 34 1.66 13.10 -5.05
CA LYS A 34 2.82 13.78 -5.65
C LYS A 34 2.91 15.25 -5.26
N GLN A 35 1.79 15.92 -5.05
CA GLN A 35 1.77 17.31 -4.62
C GLN A 35 2.26 17.49 -3.18
N ARG A 36 1.99 16.52 -2.33
CA ARG A 36 2.28 16.64 -0.91
C ARG A 36 3.59 15.97 -0.48
N PHE A 37 3.99 14.91 -1.16
CA PHE A 37 5.17 14.12 -0.79
C PHE A 37 6.19 14.07 -1.92
N ASP A 38 7.45 13.97 -1.55
CA ASP A 38 8.52 13.67 -2.50
C ASP A 38 8.53 12.16 -2.76
N VAL A 39 7.86 11.76 -3.82
CA VAL A 39 7.70 10.35 -4.18
C VAL A 39 8.17 10.12 -5.62
N ARG A 40 8.58 8.88 -5.88
CA ARG A 40 8.95 8.47 -7.22
C ARG A 40 8.06 7.34 -7.68
N GLU A 41 7.44 7.51 -8.85
CA GLU A 41 6.61 6.46 -9.43
C GLU A 41 7.45 5.34 -10.03
N ILE A 42 7.09 4.10 -9.74
CA ILE A 42 7.72 2.92 -10.33
C ILE A 42 7.03 2.60 -11.64
N ASP A 43 7.74 2.81 -12.74
CA ASP A 43 7.19 2.62 -14.07
C ASP A 43 8.19 1.95 -15.02
N THR A 44 9.48 2.21 -14.87
CA THR A 44 10.52 1.70 -15.75
C THR A 44 11.42 0.70 -15.02
N ALA A 45 12.24 -0.03 -15.80
CA ALA A 45 13.23 -0.94 -15.25
C ALA A 45 14.24 -0.20 -14.35
N LYS A 46 14.57 1.04 -14.68
CA LYS A 46 15.45 1.86 -13.86
C LYS A 46 14.82 2.19 -12.52
N ASP A 47 13.53 2.48 -12.49
CA ASP A 47 12.81 2.76 -11.26
C ASP A 47 12.83 1.53 -10.33
N ILE A 48 12.63 0.35 -10.90
CA ILE A 48 12.67 -0.91 -10.17
C ILE A 48 14.07 -1.15 -9.59
N ALA A 49 15.11 -0.94 -10.38
CA ALA A 49 16.48 -1.08 -9.95
C ALA A 49 16.81 -0.09 -8.82
N ASP A 50 16.40 1.15 -8.96
CA ASP A 50 16.64 2.17 -7.94
C ASP A 50 15.89 1.86 -6.63
N TRP A 51 14.67 1.34 -6.73
CA TRP A 51 13.93 0.88 -5.56
C TRP A 51 14.68 -0.24 -4.85
N ASN A 52 15.10 -1.26 -5.58
CA ASN A 52 15.79 -2.42 -5.01
C ASN A 52 17.17 -2.08 -4.45
N GLU A 53 17.81 -1.01 -4.94
CA GLU A 53 19.07 -0.52 -4.41
C GLU A 53 18.91 0.41 -3.20
N GLY A 54 17.67 0.64 -2.76
CA GLY A 54 17.40 1.48 -1.61
C GLY A 54 17.49 2.98 -1.87
N LYS A 55 17.41 3.40 -3.13
CA LYS A 55 17.53 4.81 -3.51
C LYS A 55 16.22 5.58 -3.43
N ILE A 56 15.10 4.88 -3.26
CA ILE A 56 13.77 5.51 -3.23
C ILE A 56 13.14 5.30 -1.86
N PRO A 57 13.05 6.34 -1.03
CA PRO A 57 12.44 6.19 0.31
C PRO A 57 10.93 6.02 0.26
N VAL A 58 10.24 6.69 -0.67
CA VAL A 58 8.80 6.54 -0.85
C VAL A 58 8.53 6.37 -2.34
N ALA A 59 8.07 5.19 -2.72
CA ALA A 59 7.74 4.87 -4.09
C ALA A 59 6.23 4.81 -4.29
N LEU A 60 5.80 5.13 -5.49
CA LEU A 60 4.39 5.08 -5.90
C LEU A 60 4.25 4.05 -7.01
N ILE A 61 3.22 3.21 -6.94
CA ILE A 61 2.99 2.20 -7.97
C ILE A 61 1.50 2.00 -8.21
N HIS A 62 1.13 1.80 -9.47
CA HIS A 62 -0.20 1.33 -9.83
C HIS A 62 -0.18 -0.22 -9.84
N PRO A 63 -1.18 -0.89 -9.25
CA PRO A 63 -1.17 -2.35 -9.17
C PRO A 63 -1.07 -3.05 -10.51
N ALA A 64 -1.61 -2.45 -11.58
CA ALA A 64 -1.52 -3.03 -12.93
C ALA A 64 -0.07 -3.12 -13.42
N SER A 65 0.81 -2.25 -12.94
CA SER A 65 2.23 -2.27 -13.32
C SER A 65 2.97 -3.46 -12.73
N ALA A 66 2.45 -4.07 -11.67
CA ALA A 66 3.08 -5.20 -11.00
C ALA A 66 2.83 -6.55 -11.70
N GLY A 67 2.00 -6.56 -12.75
CA GLY A 67 1.59 -7.78 -13.44
C GLY A 67 2.67 -8.45 -14.30
N HIS A 68 3.85 -7.86 -14.42
CA HIS A 68 4.89 -8.31 -15.34
C HIS A 68 6.10 -8.98 -14.64
N GLY A 69 5.87 -9.62 -13.51
CA GLY A 69 6.94 -10.38 -12.86
C GLY A 69 8.00 -9.54 -12.17
N LEU A 70 7.67 -8.33 -11.77
CA LEU A 70 8.58 -7.42 -11.09
C LEU A 70 9.05 -8.00 -9.77
N ASN A 71 10.33 -7.82 -9.46
CA ASN A 71 10.89 -8.15 -8.15
C ASN A 71 11.12 -6.85 -7.39
N LEU A 72 10.39 -6.65 -6.30
CA LEU A 72 10.48 -5.45 -5.46
C LEU A 72 10.92 -5.78 -4.03
N GLN A 73 11.27 -7.03 -3.75
CA GLN A 73 11.54 -7.50 -2.39
C GLN A 73 12.81 -6.91 -1.77
N ASP A 74 13.80 -6.55 -2.59
CA ASP A 74 15.08 -6.07 -2.09
C ASP A 74 15.03 -4.61 -1.64
N GLY A 75 14.08 -3.85 -2.14
CA GLY A 75 13.97 -2.43 -1.83
C GLY A 75 13.24 -2.13 -0.54
N GLY A 76 12.33 -3.00 -0.12
CA GLY A 76 11.58 -2.78 1.10
C GLY A 76 10.56 -3.88 1.36
N SER A 77 9.91 -3.80 2.51
CA SER A 77 8.94 -4.81 2.97
C SER A 77 7.61 -4.22 3.40
N THR A 78 7.40 -2.92 3.19
CA THR A 78 6.15 -2.25 3.56
C THR A 78 5.43 -1.75 2.33
N VAL A 79 4.18 -2.16 2.17
CA VAL A 79 3.28 -1.62 1.15
C VAL A 79 2.07 -0.98 1.82
N ILE A 80 1.73 0.22 1.36
CA ILE A 80 0.57 0.97 1.84
C ILE A 80 -0.40 1.12 0.68
N TRP A 81 -1.59 0.59 0.83
CA TRP A 81 -2.66 0.75 -0.14
C TRP A 81 -3.42 2.04 0.13
N PHE A 82 -3.14 3.07 -0.66
CA PHE A 82 -3.82 4.36 -0.55
C PHE A 82 -5.25 4.30 -1.10
N GLY A 83 -5.46 3.47 -2.11
CA GLY A 83 -6.78 3.17 -2.63
C GLY A 83 -6.81 1.70 -3.02
N LEU A 84 -7.91 1.02 -2.74
CA LEU A 84 -8.06 -0.40 -3.03
C LEU A 84 -8.60 -0.63 -4.44
N THR A 85 -8.19 -1.73 -5.05
CA THR A 85 -8.71 -2.19 -6.33
C THR A 85 -9.74 -3.28 -6.11
N TRP A 86 -10.77 -3.34 -7.00
CA TRP A 86 -11.74 -4.43 -7.00
C TRP A 86 -11.14 -5.77 -7.47
N SER A 87 -9.96 -5.75 -8.08
CA SER A 87 -9.30 -6.95 -8.58
C SER A 87 -8.46 -7.61 -7.48
N LEU A 88 -8.93 -8.73 -6.97
CA LEU A 88 -8.17 -9.54 -6.02
C LEU A 88 -6.83 -9.98 -6.62
N GLU A 89 -6.83 -10.33 -7.91
CA GLU A 89 -5.63 -10.75 -8.61
C GLU A 89 -4.53 -9.67 -8.57
N LEU A 90 -4.88 -8.42 -8.90
CA LEU A 90 -3.92 -7.32 -8.87
C LEU A 90 -3.45 -7.03 -7.44
N TYR A 91 -4.35 -7.12 -6.47
CA TYR A 91 -4.03 -6.93 -5.07
C TYR A 91 -3.00 -7.98 -4.59
N GLN A 92 -3.26 -9.24 -4.88
CA GLN A 92 -2.38 -10.33 -4.50
C GLN A 92 -1.05 -10.27 -5.23
N GLN A 93 -1.06 -9.94 -6.52
CA GLN A 93 0.16 -9.84 -7.33
C GLN A 93 1.09 -8.77 -6.78
N LEU A 94 0.59 -7.59 -6.46
CA LEU A 94 1.44 -6.53 -5.94
C LEU A 94 2.03 -6.91 -4.58
N ASN A 95 1.21 -7.40 -3.66
CA ASN A 95 1.69 -7.82 -2.35
C ASN A 95 2.75 -8.92 -2.46
N ALA A 96 2.57 -9.84 -3.42
CA ALA A 96 3.51 -10.93 -3.65
C ALA A 96 4.86 -10.47 -4.20
N ARG A 97 4.95 -9.28 -4.81
CA ARG A 97 6.23 -8.75 -5.30
C ARG A 97 7.18 -8.41 -4.16
N LEU A 98 6.65 -8.08 -2.99
CA LEU A 98 7.46 -7.86 -1.78
C LEU A 98 7.58 -9.14 -0.97
N TRP A 99 6.53 -9.95 -0.97
CA TRP A 99 6.46 -11.19 -0.18
C TRP A 99 6.89 -12.39 -1.02
N ARG A 100 8.17 -12.43 -1.36
CA ARG A 100 8.76 -13.53 -2.15
C ARG A 100 9.75 -14.32 -1.31
N GLN A 101 10.06 -15.52 -1.80
CA GLN A 101 11.15 -16.32 -1.27
C GLN A 101 12.44 -15.50 -1.31
N GLY A 102 13.15 -15.42 -0.18
CA GLY A 102 14.34 -14.58 -0.06
C GLY A 102 14.12 -13.26 0.63
N GLN A 103 12.87 -12.89 0.95
CA GLN A 103 12.59 -11.68 1.72
C GLN A 103 13.10 -11.86 3.15
N GLN A 104 14.00 -10.97 3.57
CA GLN A 104 14.65 -11.02 4.87
C GLN A 104 13.81 -10.40 5.99
N ASN A 105 12.86 -9.56 5.63
CA ASN A 105 12.06 -8.80 6.58
C ASN A 105 10.60 -9.22 6.57
N THR A 106 9.90 -8.99 7.67
CA THR A 106 8.46 -9.18 7.73
C THR A 106 7.79 -8.19 6.78
N VAL A 107 6.97 -8.71 5.88
CA VAL A 107 6.19 -7.86 4.97
C VAL A 107 5.00 -7.29 5.73
N VAL A 108 4.87 -5.96 5.68
CA VAL A 108 3.76 -5.23 6.30
C VAL A 108 2.87 -4.67 5.19
N VAL A 109 1.60 -5.06 5.21
CA VAL A 109 0.59 -4.57 4.27
C VAL A 109 -0.40 -3.72 5.04
N GLN A 110 -0.49 -2.44 4.71
CA GLN A 110 -1.36 -1.48 5.38
C GLN A 110 -2.37 -0.92 4.38
N HIS A 111 -3.59 -0.68 4.84
CA HIS A 111 -4.66 -0.15 4.00
C HIS A 111 -5.18 1.16 4.59
N LEU A 112 -5.21 2.20 3.77
CA LEU A 112 -5.87 3.45 4.12
C LEU A 112 -7.30 3.39 3.59
N ILE A 113 -8.23 3.11 4.49
CA ILE A 113 -9.64 2.90 4.18
C ILE A 113 -10.44 4.06 4.76
N THR A 114 -11.21 4.72 3.90
CA THR A 114 -12.17 5.72 4.36
C THR A 114 -13.51 5.03 4.60
N LYS A 115 -13.99 5.06 5.83
CA LYS A 115 -15.23 4.40 6.22
C LYS A 115 -16.43 5.09 5.58
N GLY A 116 -17.42 4.28 5.20
CA GLY A 116 -18.62 4.76 4.51
C GLY A 116 -18.40 5.10 3.06
N THR A 117 -17.25 4.73 2.50
CA THR A 117 -16.90 4.97 1.11
C THR A 117 -16.73 3.66 0.34
N VAL A 118 -16.44 3.80 -0.94
CA VAL A 118 -16.13 2.70 -1.85
C VAL A 118 -14.97 1.82 -1.33
N ASP A 119 -13.99 2.41 -0.64
CA ASP A 119 -12.86 1.64 -0.08
C ASP A 119 -13.32 0.52 0.86
N GLU A 120 -14.30 0.80 1.70
CA GLU A 120 -14.82 -0.20 2.63
C GLU A 120 -15.52 -1.35 1.88
N ASP A 121 -16.27 -1.02 0.84
CA ASP A 121 -16.95 -2.01 0.00
C ASP A 121 -15.94 -2.86 -0.78
N VAL A 122 -14.88 -2.25 -1.29
CA VAL A 122 -13.80 -2.96 -1.98
C VAL A 122 -13.13 -3.93 -1.02
N MET A 123 -12.83 -3.50 0.20
CA MET A 123 -12.20 -4.36 1.21
C MET A 123 -13.06 -5.59 1.50
N LYS A 124 -14.36 -5.39 1.68
CA LYS A 124 -15.31 -6.49 1.91
C LYS A 124 -15.36 -7.46 0.72
N ALA A 125 -15.31 -6.92 -0.50
CA ALA A 125 -15.30 -7.73 -1.70
C ALA A 125 -14.02 -8.58 -1.80
N LEU A 126 -12.86 -8.01 -1.47
CA LEU A 126 -11.59 -8.72 -1.46
C LEU A 126 -11.58 -9.83 -0.42
N GLU A 127 -12.10 -9.57 0.77
CA GLU A 127 -12.23 -10.57 1.84
C GLU A 127 -13.09 -11.75 1.41
N ARG A 128 -14.21 -11.49 0.72
CA ARG A 128 -15.09 -12.55 0.24
C ARG A 128 -14.45 -13.41 -0.86
N LYS A 129 -13.60 -12.80 -1.69
CA LYS A 129 -12.96 -13.51 -2.79
C LYS A 129 -11.80 -14.38 -2.34
N ASP A 130 -11.17 -14.06 -1.23
CA ASP A 130 -9.97 -14.75 -0.76
C ASP A 130 -10.03 -15.12 0.71
N ALA A 131 -10.65 -16.26 1.01
CA ALA A 131 -10.68 -16.79 2.36
C ALA A 131 -9.28 -17.17 2.86
N GLY A 132 -8.36 -17.52 1.97
CA GLY A 132 -7.00 -17.91 2.35
C GLY A 132 -6.15 -16.75 2.85
N GLN A 133 -6.43 -15.54 2.42
CA GLN A 133 -5.72 -14.34 2.85
C GLN A 133 -6.49 -13.52 3.88
N SER A 134 -7.68 -13.96 4.27
CA SER A 134 -8.54 -13.21 5.19
C SER A 134 -7.84 -12.88 6.51
N ALA A 135 -7.05 -13.80 7.04
CA ALA A 135 -6.35 -13.59 8.31
C ALA A 135 -5.36 -12.43 8.22
N LEU A 136 -4.62 -12.31 7.11
CA LEU A 136 -3.68 -11.20 6.89
C LEU A 136 -4.44 -9.89 6.72
N ILE A 137 -5.49 -9.90 5.90
CA ILE A 137 -6.33 -8.73 5.66
C ILE A 137 -6.97 -8.27 6.97
N ASP A 138 -7.51 -9.18 7.76
CA ASP A 138 -8.13 -8.87 9.04
C ASP A 138 -7.14 -8.26 10.03
N ALA A 139 -5.92 -8.80 10.09
CA ALA A 139 -4.88 -8.26 10.98
C ALA A 139 -4.51 -6.83 10.62
N VAL A 140 -4.32 -6.56 9.33
CA VAL A 140 -4.00 -5.21 8.84
C VAL A 140 -5.17 -4.27 9.03
N ARG A 141 -6.38 -4.73 8.73
CA ARG A 141 -7.62 -3.96 8.91
C ARG A 141 -7.85 -3.59 10.37
N ALA A 142 -7.61 -4.51 11.29
CA ALA A 142 -7.74 -4.23 12.72
C ALA A 142 -6.80 -3.10 13.16
N ARG A 143 -5.59 -3.05 12.64
CA ARG A 143 -4.62 -2.00 12.94
C ARG A 143 -5.10 -0.63 12.45
N ILE A 144 -5.60 -0.56 11.22
CA ILE A 144 -6.14 0.68 10.64
C ILE A 144 -7.46 1.05 11.30
N GLY A 145 -8.33 0.07 11.52
CA GLY A 145 -9.61 0.24 12.20
C GLY A 145 -9.47 0.81 13.60
N GLY A 146 -8.42 0.42 14.33
CA GLY A 146 -8.09 1.00 15.62
C GLY A 146 -7.83 2.50 15.52
N ARG A 147 -7.06 2.92 14.52
CA ARG A 147 -6.78 4.33 14.25
C ARG A 147 -8.03 5.10 13.87
N GLU A 148 -8.84 4.54 13.00
CA GLU A 148 -10.11 5.15 12.59
C GLU A 148 -11.06 5.30 13.79
N ASN A 149 -11.12 4.31 14.64
CA ASN A 149 -11.95 4.34 15.83
C ASN A 149 -11.46 5.39 16.83
N GLU A 150 -10.16 5.54 16.99
CA GLU A 150 -9.60 6.61 17.82
C GLU A 150 -9.94 7.99 17.26
N SER A 151 -9.79 8.15 15.95
CA SER A 151 -10.15 9.39 15.27
C SER A 151 -11.62 9.74 15.44
N ARG A 152 -12.51 8.74 15.45
CA ARG A 152 -13.95 8.94 15.67
C ARG A 152 -14.28 9.28 17.10
N ARG A 153 -13.60 8.67 18.05
CA ARG A 153 -13.82 8.96 19.47
C ARG A 153 -13.39 10.36 19.82
N SER A 154 -12.43 10.90 19.11
CA SER A 154 -11.96 12.27 19.30
C SER A 154 -12.76 13.30 18.52
N ALA A 155 -13.64 12.86 17.64
CA ALA A 155 -14.57 13.70 16.91
C ALA A 155 -15.90 13.73 17.62
#